data_d8045272e096982febf7804d1ef08341
#
_entry.id   d8045272e096982febf7804d1ef08341
#
_cell.length_a   1.000
_cell.length_b   1.000
_cell.length_c   1.000
_cell.angle_alpha   90.00
_cell.angle_beta   90.00
_cell.angle_gamma   90.00
#
_symmetry.space_group_name_H-M   'P 1'
#
loop_
_entity.id
_entity.type
_entity.pdbx_description
1 polymer ?
#
loop_
_entity_poly.entity_id
_entity_poly.type
_entity_poly.pdbx_seq_one_letter_code
_entity_poly.pdbx_strand_id
1 'polypeptide(L)'
;MFIGLAQKDVTLSGYVNENESGEGMIAATVLVKELGVGTSSNEFGFYSISLPPGTYTIEWSFVGFNTVSEQIELTQNITKNVALGFGETILDEVVITGERADVNVTSVEMSVEKMDIQLVKKMPSLMGEADIIRSIQLLPGVTTVGEGATGFNVRGGNVDQNLILLDDSPVFSSSHLFGFFSVFNADAIKSTKLYKGGMPAKYGGRLSSVLDIRQKEGNMKKLEVNGGVGLLFSRLTIQAPIVKNKASFILSGRRSYFDLFFPLAKNETIKDTRLYFYDLNGKVNWIINDKNRIYLAGYNGSDVFNLAQSFSTRWGNTTGSLRWNHLFSDKLFSNSTLVYSKYDYALGAETDAFGFDWLASIENYSAKIDFTYFLNPKNKIDFGWQSTYYIFRPGKATGFFEVQDTVQEFESEIQSIPAVETALYISNEQKIGTRLTIAYGLRWSGFAQVGKGDIYTYDNGPIDPENPTSTISPDDTVQFEAGEIVKAYHGIEPRLSVNYQLNEVSSIKGSYNRNRQYIHLISNTTAATPVDIYMPAGRYIKPGVVDQIGLGYFRNFADNTYESSVEVYYKKFQDL
;
A
#
# COMPACT_ATOMS: atom_id res chain seq x y z
N MET A 1 8.81 57.04 -5.03
CA MET A 1 9.14 55.59 -4.98
C MET A 1 8.38 54.99 -3.82
N PHE A 2 7.16 54.45 -4.06
CA PHE A 2 6.39 53.77 -3.03
C PHE A 2 6.97 52.35 -2.89
N ILE A 3 7.66 52.11 -1.80
CA ILE A 3 7.97 50.73 -1.38
C ILE A 3 6.64 50.16 -0.91
N GLY A 4 5.93 49.46 -1.81
CA GLY A 4 4.77 48.64 -1.40
C GLY A 4 5.27 47.58 -0.45
N LEU A 5 4.96 47.71 0.81
CA LEU A 5 5.10 46.61 1.76
C LEU A 5 4.26 45.46 1.21
N ALA A 6 4.92 44.42 0.73
CA ALA A 6 4.23 43.20 0.31
C ALA A 6 3.41 42.72 1.51
N GLN A 7 2.09 42.80 1.42
CA GLN A 7 1.17 42.39 2.45
C GLN A 7 1.38 40.87 2.63
N LYS A 8 1.68 40.45 3.86
CA LYS A 8 2.01 39.06 4.18
C LYS A 8 0.76 38.19 3.97
N ASP A 9 0.89 37.14 3.17
CA ASP A 9 -0.19 36.17 2.95
C ASP A 9 -0.68 35.60 4.28
N VAL A 10 -1.98 35.41 4.36
CA VAL A 10 -2.69 34.73 5.46
C VAL A 10 -3.18 33.37 4.98
N THR A 11 -3.36 32.44 5.92
CA THR A 11 -3.62 31.03 5.59
C THR A 11 -5.02 30.62 6.07
N LEU A 12 -5.79 30.02 5.15
CA LEU A 12 -6.98 29.26 5.46
C LEU A 12 -6.60 27.77 5.49
N SER A 13 -6.84 27.10 6.61
CA SER A 13 -6.53 25.69 6.80
C SER A 13 -7.65 24.97 7.54
N GLY A 14 -7.67 23.64 7.52
CA GLY A 14 -8.65 22.85 8.24
C GLY A 14 -8.83 21.45 7.67
N TYR A 15 -9.89 20.80 8.10
CA TYR A 15 -10.23 19.45 7.62
C TYR A 15 -11.54 19.46 6.86
N VAL A 16 -11.59 18.69 5.78
CA VAL A 16 -12.83 18.34 5.07
C VAL A 16 -13.21 16.93 5.48
N ASN A 17 -14.40 16.77 6.06
CA ASN A 17 -14.89 15.50 6.55
C ASN A 17 -16.22 15.15 5.90
N GLU A 18 -16.55 13.86 5.84
CA GLU A 18 -17.88 13.39 5.51
C GLU A 18 -18.87 13.67 6.65
N ASN A 19 -20.02 14.24 6.33
CA ASN A 19 -21.01 14.60 7.35
C ASN A 19 -21.59 13.37 8.06
N GLU A 20 -21.78 12.24 7.37
CA GLU A 20 -22.47 11.07 7.91
C GLU A 20 -21.61 10.25 8.89
N SER A 21 -20.30 10.12 8.60
CA SER A 21 -19.37 9.32 9.40
C SER A 21 -18.42 10.16 10.27
N GLY A 22 -18.13 11.40 9.84
CA GLY A 22 -17.08 12.25 10.41
C GLY A 22 -15.69 11.92 9.87
N GLU A 23 -15.57 10.98 8.94
CA GLU A 23 -14.31 10.53 8.35
C GLU A 23 -13.69 11.61 7.43
N GLY A 24 -12.34 11.77 7.50
CA GLY A 24 -11.64 12.73 6.65
C GLY A 24 -11.76 12.40 5.16
N MET A 25 -12.06 13.38 4.32
CA MET A 25 -12.23 13.21 2.86
C MET A 25 -10.89 13.41 2.14
N ILE A 26 -10.48 12.42 1.35
CA ILE A 26 -9.23 12.42 0.59
C ILE A 26 -9.45 13.16 -0.74
N ALA A 27 -8.56 14.12 -1.06
CA ALA A 27 -8.61 14.88 -2.30
C ALA A 27 -9.87 15.75 -2.52
N ALA A 28 -10.60 16.11 -1.45
CA ALA A 28 -11.67 17.11 -1.55
C ALA A 28 -11.11 18.45 -2.04
N THR A 29 -11.79 19.07 -2.98
CA THR A 29 -11.36 20.31 -3.61
C THR A 29 -11.73 21.51 -2.74
N VAL A 30 -10.79 22.44 -2.58
CA VAL A 30 -11.01 23.75 -1.95
C VAL A 30 -10.65 24.83 -2.96
N LEU A 31 -11.64 25.54 -3.47
CA LEU A 31 -11.52 26.53 -4.54
C LEU A 31 -11.79 27.94 -4.02
N VAL A 32 -10.96 28.89 -4.40
CA VAL A 32 -11.14 30.34 -4.17
C VAL A 32 -11.67 30.95 -5.47
N LYS A 33 -12.97 31.31 -5.52
CA LYS A 33 -13.64 31.72 -6.76
C LYS A 33 -13.02 32.96 -7.41
N GLU A 34 -12.76 33.98 -6.62
CA GLU A 34 -12.29 35.28 -7.11
C GLU A 34 -10.90 35.20 -7.75
N LEU A 35 -10.07 34.27 -7.29
CA LEU A 35 -8.70 34.11 -7.76
C LEU A 35 -8.51 32.93 -8.73
N GLY A 36 -9.51 32.05 -8.85
CA GLY A 36 -9.40 30.83 -9.65
C GLY A 36 -8.28 29.87 -9.17
N VAL A 37 -7.84 30.01 -7.92
CA VAL A 37 -6.81 29.14 -7.32
C VAL A 37 -7.43 28.20 -6.31
N GLY A 38 -6.81 27.04 -6.11
CA GLY A 38 -7.33 26.06 -5.17
C GLY A 38 -6.27 25.09 -4.69
N THR A 39 -6.64 24.35 -3.67
CA THR A 39 -5.90 23.23 -3.11
C THR A 39 -6.82 22.03 -2.96
N SER A 40 -6.26 20.87 -2.64
CA SER A 40 -7.03 19.68 -2.27
C SER A 40 -6.62 19.17 -0.90
N SER A 41 -7.54 18.50 -0.22
CA SER A 41 -7.25 17.84 1.03
C SER A 41 -6.28 16.67 0.83
N ASN A 42 -5.42 16.44 1.81
CA ASN A 42 -4.48 15.31 1.81
C ASN A 42 -5.17 13.97 2.16
N GLU A 43 -4.40 12.90 2.32
CA GLU A 43 -4.88 11.56 2.66
C GLU A 43 -5.64 11.48 4.01
N PHE A 44 -5.60 12.54 4.82
CA PHE A 44 -6.25 12.64 6.13
C PHE A 44 -7.36 13.71 6.17
N GLY A 45 -7.70 14.28 5.02
CA GLY A 45 -8.73 15.33 4.92
C GLY A 45 -8.22 16.74 5.22
N PHE A 46 -6.92 16.94 5.54
CA PHE A 46 -6.36 18.26 5.85
C PHE A 46 -6.07 19.06 4.59
N TYR A 47 -6.45 20.34 4.57
CA TYR A 47 -6.13 21.29 3.51
C TYR A 47 -5.50 22.56 4.06
N SER A 48 -4.73 23.25 3.23
CA SER A 48 -4.16 24.55 3.55
C SER A 48 -3.94 25.36 2.25
N ILE A 49 -4.35 26.64 2.28
CA ILE A 49 -4.13 27.57 1.18
C ILE A 49 -3.77 28.95 1.75
N SER A 50 -2.72 29.57 1.21
CA SER A 50 -2.26 30.90 1.62
C SER A 50 -2.61 31.92 0.54
N LEU A 51 -3.24 33.03 0.94
CA LEU A 51 -3.78 34.05 0.07
C LEU A 51 -3.43 35.44 0.63
N PRO A 52 -3.36 36.50 -0.21
CA PRO A 52 -3.39 37.86 0.29
C PRO A 52 -4.59 38.12 1.18
N PRO A 53 -4.52 39.00 2.20
CA PRO A 53 -5.70 39.40 2.96
C PRO A 53 -6.80 39.96 2.04
N GLY A 54 -8.04 39.51 2.27
CA GLY A 54 -9.18 39.89 1.44
C GLY A 54 -10.44 39.11 1.81
N THR A 55 -11.55 39.41 1.14
CA THR A 55 -12.79 38.65 1.26
C THR A 55 -12.95 37.74 0.06
N TYR A 56 -13.13 36.45 0.32
CA TYR A 56 -13.17 35.40 -0.72
C TYR A 56 -14.35 34.49 -0.53
N THR A 57 -14.93 34.06 -1.65
CA THR A 57 -15.88 32.96 -1.71
C THR A 57 -15.11 31.64 -1.84
N ILE A 58 -15.15 30.85 -0.78
CA ILE A 58 -14.47 29.55 -0.74
C ILE A 58 -15.50 28.46 -1.00
N GLU A 59 -15.18 27.54 -1.90
CA GLU A 59 -15.99 26.36 -2.18
C GLU A 59 -15.25 25.09 -1.79
N TRP A 60 -15.90 24.27 -0.96
CA TRP A 60 -15.46 22.91 -0.65
C TRP A 60 -16.37 21.94 -1.39
N SER A 61 -15.79 21.11 -2.22
CA SER A 61 -16.54 20.17 -3.04
C SER A 61 -15.87 18.80 -3.12
N PHE A 62 -16.71 17.79 -3.28
CA PHE A 62 -16.30 16.42 -3.55
C PHE A 62 -17.41 15.75 -4.38
N VAL A 63 -17.06 14.93 -5.36
CA VAL A 63 -18.07 14.34 -6.27
C VAL A 63 -19.02 13.44 -5.48
N GLY A 64 -20.32 13.59 -5.76
CA GLY A 64 -21.39 12.88 -5.04
C GLY A 64 -21.83 13.54 -3.73
N PHE A 65 -21.20 14.66 -3.35
CA PHE A 65 -21.54 15.42 -2.15
C PHE A 65 -22.00 16.83 -2.50
N ASN A 66 -22.80 17.42 -1.62
CA ASN A 66 -23.22 18.81 -1.75
C ASN A 66 -22.02 19.74 -1.60
N THR A 67 -21.84 20.66 -2.52
CA THR A 67 -20.83 21.71 -2.40
C THR A 67 -21.21 22.68 -1.29
N VAL A 68 -20.28 22.95 -0.39
CA VAL A 68 -20.38 24.01 0.61
C VAL A 68 -19.69 25.25 0.09
N SER A 69 -20.39 26.39 0.04
CA SER A 69 -19.85 27.69 -0.40
C SER A 69 -20.05 28.70 0.71
N GLU A 70 -18.98 29.41 1.10
CA GLU A 70 -19.03 30.39 2.17
C GLU A 70 -18.13 31.58 1.83
N GLN A 71 -18.59 32.81 2.12
CA GLN A 71 -17.76 34.00 2.01
C GLN A 71 -16.97 34.21 3.31
N ILE A 72 -15.66 34.28 3.20
CA ILE A 72 -14.74 34.41 4.33
C ILE A 72 -13.92 35.70 4.18
N GLU A 73 -13.94 36.54 5.21
CA GLU A 73 -13.04 37.67 5.36
C GLU A 73 -11.72 37.16 5.96
N LEU A 74 -10.71 37.03 5.12
CA LEU A 74 -9.40 36.46 5.46
C LEU A 74 -8.40 37.58 5.76
N THR A 75 -8.41 38.10 6.99
CA THR A 75 -7.49 39.16 7.48
C THR A 75 -6.37 38.61 8.35
N GLN A 76 -6.52 37.39 8.85
CA GLN A 76 -5.55 36.63 9.63
C GLN A 76 -5.66 35.14 9.30
N ASN A 77 -4.79 34.30 9.86
CA ASN A 77 -4.91 32.86 9.70
C ASN A 77 -6.21 32.36 10.31
N ILE A 78 -6.95 31.55 9.54
CA ILE A 78 -8.24 30.98 9.95
C ILE A 78 -8.18 29.45 9.82
N THR A 79 -8.61 28.74 10.86
CA THR A 79 -8.86 27.31 10.81
C THR A 79 -10.35 27.06 10.60
N LYS A 80 -10.72 26.40 9.51
CA LYS A 80 -12.11 26.08 9.16
C LYS A 80 -12.25 24.60 8.82
N ASN A 81 -12.94 23.86 9.69
CA ASN A 81 -13.34 22.47 9.41
C ASN A 81 -14.70 22.47 8.73
N VAL A 82 -14.83 21.68 7.66
CA VAL A 82 -16.05 21.60 6.84
C VAL A 82 -16.51 20.15 6.74
N ALA A 83 -17.83 19.94 6.88
CA ALA A 83 -18.45 18.63 6.68
C ALA A 83 -19.32 18.67 5.42
N LEU A 84 -19.07 17.76 4.48
CA LEU A 84 -19.84 17.62 3.26
C LEU A 84 -20.88 16.51 3.43
N GLY A 85 -22.15 16.81 3.15
CA GLY A 85 -23.26 15.85 3.13
C GLY A 85 -23.47 15.28 1.73
N PHE A 86 -24.07 14.10 1.64
CA PHE A 86 -24.46 13.53 0.35
C PHE A 86 -25.45 14.44 -0.39
N GLY A 87 -25.28 14.56 -1.71
CA GLY A 87 -26.23 15.29 -2.56
C GLY A 87 -27.57 14.55 -2.65
N GLU A 88 -28.68 15.28 -2.51
CA GLU A 88 -30.05 14.72 -2.64
C GLU A 88 -30.40 14.28 -4.08
N THR A 89 -29.55 14.61 -5.06
CA THR A 89 -29.80 14.33 -6.49
C THR A 89 -29.20 12.99 -6.90
N ILE A 90 -29.76 11.89 -6.43
CA ILE A 90 -29.48 10.56 -6.99
C ILE A 90 -30.74 10.08 -7.72
N LEU A 91 -30.97 10.60 -8.89
CA LEU A 91 -31.89 10.04 -9.88
C LEU A 91 -31.18 9.99 -11.23
N ASP A 92 -30.11 9.22 -11.30
CA ASP A 92 -29.59 8.53 -12.48
C ASP A 92 -28.27 7.88 -12.07
N GLU A 93 -27.96 6.75 -12.62
CA GLU A 93 -26.80 5.89 -12.33
C GLU A 93 -25.47 6.62 -12.56
N VAL A 94 -25.15 7.59 -11.69
CA VAL A 94 -23.85 8.27 -11.69
C VAL A 94 -22.87 7.42 -10.91
N VAL A 95 -21.92 6.86 -11.59
CA VAL A 95 -20.72 6.27 -10.98
C VAL A 95 -20.02 7.40 -10.21
N ILE A 96 -20.15 7.40 -8.89
CA ILE A 96 -19.53 8.39 -8.01
C ILE A 96 -18.05 8.04 -7.92
N THR A 97 -17.24 8.59 -8.80
CA THR A 97 -15.79 8.65 -8.60
C THR A 97 -15.53 9.85 -7.68
N GLY A 98 -14.96 9.63 -6.51
CA GLY A 98 -14.73 10.67 -5.48
C GLY A 98 -13.72 11.77 -5.88
N GLU A 99 -13.53 12.06 -7.15
CA GLU A 99 -12.59 13.03 -7.68
C GLU A 99 -13.28 14.04 -8.61
N ARG A 100 -12.64 15.21 -8.80
CA ARG A 100 -13.10 16.18 -9.81
C ARG A 100 -13.17 15.50 -11.17
N ALA A 101 -14.20 15.80 -11.93
CA ALA A 101 -14.39 15.23 -13.26
C ALA A 101 -13.28 15.56 -14.27
N ASP A 102 -12.41 16.54 -13.97
CA ASP A 102 -11.28 16.96 -14.81
C ASP A 102 -9.91 16.45 -14.30
N VAL A 103 -9.85 15.63 -13.23
CA VAL A 103 -8.59 15.11 -12.64
C VAL A 103 -7.76 14.35 -13.67
N ASN A 104 -8.40 13.62 -14.57
CA ASN A 104 -7.71 12.92 -15.66
C ASN A 104 -6.83 13.87 -16.50
N VAL A 105 -7.21 15.14 -16.65
CA VAL A 105 -6.49 16.16 -17.43
C VAL A 105 -5.63 17.06 -16.56
N THR A 106 -6.11 17.44 -15.36
CA THR A 106 -5.49 18.48 -14.54
C THR A 106 -4.42 17.97 -13.58
N SER A 107 -4.52 16.73 -13.11
CA SER A 107 -3.52 16.13 -12.19
C SER A 107 -2.18 15.91 -12.87
N VAL A 108 -1.09 16.12 -12.13
CA VAL A 108 0.27 15.75 -12.57
C VAL A 108 0.54 14.25 -12.46
N GLU A 109 -0.32 13.52 -11.75
CA GLU A 109 -0.24 12.07 -11.64
C GLU A 109 -0.48 11.42 -13.02
N MET A 110 0.37 10.45 -13.35
CA MET A 110 0.30 9.64 -14.57
C MET A 110 0.47 8.18 -14.22
N SER A 111 -0.28 7.30 -14.87
CA SER A 111 -0.21 5.85 -14.61
C SER A 111 -0.64 5.50 -13.18
N VAL A 112 -1.58 6.25 -12.63
CA VAL A 112 -2.12 6.05 -11.29
C VAL A 112 -3.60 5.74 -11.41
N GLU A 113 -4.00 4.61 -10.83
CA GLU A 113 -5.40 4.16 -10.81
C GLU A 113 -5.94 4.24 -9.39
N LYS A 114 -7.04 4.94 -9.24
CA LYS A 114 -7.80 5.00 -8.01
C LYS A 114 -9.05 4.15 -8.18
N MET A 115 -9.26 3.21 -7.28
CA MET A 115 -10.41 2.32 -7.36
C MET A 115 -11.40 2.68 -6.27
N ASP A 116 -12.61 3.01 -6.69
CA ASP A 116 -13.74 3.17 -5.79
C ASP A 116 -14.21 1.80 -5.30
N ILE A 117 -14.26 1.64 -4.00
CA ILE A 117 -14.72 0.40 -3.36
C ILE A 117 -16.20 0.10 -3.68
N GLN A 118 -17.02 1.11 -3.94
CA GLN A 118 -18.40 0.90 -4.36
C GLN A 118 -18.47 0.27 -5.76
N LEU A 119 -17.56 0.68 -6.67
CA LEU A 119 -17.45 0.07 -7.99
C LEU A 119 -16.95 -1.38 -7.88
N VAL A 120 -15.93 -1.63 -7.04
CA VAL A 120 -15.43 -3.00 -6.79
C VAL A 120 -16.56 -3.92 -6.28
N LYS A 121 -17.44 -3.43 -5.40
CA LYS A 121 -18.60 -4.17 -4.90
C LYS A 121 -19.67 -4.47 -5.97
N LYS A 122 -19.72 -3.67 -7.04
CA LYS A 122 -20.65 -3.86 -8.17
C LYS A 122 -20.07 -4.76 -9.28
N MET A 123 -18.74 -4.99 -9.29
CA MET A 123 -18.11 -5.85 -10.29
C MET A 123 -18.53 -7.31 -10.12
N PRO A 124 -18.58 -8.10 -11.21
CA PRO A 124 -18.79 -9.53 -11.13
C PRO A 124 -17.75 -10.17 -10.22
N SER A 125 -18.20 -10.81 -9.16
CA SER A 125 -17.34 -11.35 -8.12
C SER A 125 -17.33 -12.88 -8.15
N LEU A 126 -16.16 -13.47 -7.90
CA LEU A 126 -16.05 -14.92 -7.77
C LEU A 126 -16.80 -15.36 -6.52
N MET A 127 -17.78 -16.25 -6.68
CA MET A 127 -18.58 -16.82 -5.58
C MET A 127 -19.25 -15.76 -4.67
N GLY A 128 -19.51 -14.54 -5.19
CA GLY A 128 -20.19 -13.46 -4.45
C GLY A 128 -19.31 -12.62 -3.54
N GLU A 129 -17.97 -12.76 -3.62
CA GLU A 129 -17.03 -11.97 -2.83
C GLU A 129 -16.38 -10.86 -3.65
N ALA A 130 -16.57 -9.61 -3.22
CA ALA A 130 -15.95 -8.45 -3.85
C ALA A 130 -14.44 -8.46 -3.61
N ASP A 131 -13.65 -8.50 -4.69
CA ASP A 131 -12.21 -8.73 -4.64
C ASP A 131 -11.42 -7.57 -5.26
N ILE A 132 -10.61 -6.89 -4.42
CA ILE A 132 -9.81 -5.74 -4.82
C ILE A 132 -8.69 -6.17 -5.77
N ILE A 133 -7.98 -7.27 -5.49
CA ILE A 133 -6.86 -7.71 -6.32
C ILE A 133 -7.36 -8.15 -7.70
N ARG A 134 -8.47 -8.88 -7.76
CA ARG A 134 -9.08 -9.25 -9.05
C ARG A 134 -9.54 -8.04 -9.84
N SER A 135 -10.09 -7.03 -9.17
CA SER A 135 -10.47 -5.78 -9.83
C SER A 135 -9.25 -5.04 -10.39
N ILE A 136 -8.12 -5.05 -9.68
CA ILE A 136 -6.83 -4.49 -10.14
C ILE A 136 -6.31 -5.25 -11.37
N GLN A 137 -6.48 -6.56 -11.42
CA GLN A 137 -6.05 -7.39 -12.55
C GLN A 137 -6.78 -7.08 -13.87
N LEU A 138 -7.92 -6.38 -13.81
CA LEU A 138 -8.65 -5.90 -15.01
C LEU A 138 -8.10 -4.59 -15.57
N LEU A 139 -7.18 -3.93 -14.85
CA LEU A 139 -6.64 -2.64 -15.27
C LEU A 139 -5.59 -2.78 -16.38
N PRO A 140 -5.52 -1.84 -17.32
CA PRO A 140 -4.50 -1.83 -18.37
C PRO A 140 -3.07 -1.88 -17.81
N GLY A 141 -2.24 -2.80 -18.36
CA GLY A 141 -0.86 -2.99 -17.93
C GLY A 141 -0.70 -3.77 -16.63
N VAL A 142 -1.77 -4.39 -16.13
CA VAL A 142 -1.74 -5.38 -15.06
C VAL A 142 -2.06 -6.74 -15.65
N THR A 143 -1.33 -7.78 -15.25
CA THR A 143 -1.54 -9.14 -15.68
C THR A 143 -1.60 -10.09 -14.50
N THR A 144 -2.33 -11.18 -14.66
CA THR A 144 -2.32 -12.30 -13.69
C THR A 144 -1.08 -13.15 -13.90
N VAL A 145 -0.66 -13.84 -12.87
CA VAL A 145 0.45 -14.81 -12.94
C VAL A 145 -0.03 -16.16 -13.47
N GLY A 146 -1.33 -16.35 -13.58
CA GLY A 146 -2.02 -17.57 -13.99
C GLY A 146 -3.20 -17.89 -13.07
N GLU A 147 -4.05 -18.83 -13.47
CA GLU A 147 -5.13 -19.32 -12.60
C GLU A 147 -4.55 -20.10 -11.41
N GLY A 148 -5.01 -19.79 -10.21
CA GLY A 148 -4.52 -20.41 -8.98
C GLY A 148 -3.14 -19.93 -8.53
N ALA A 149 -2.64 -18.80 -9.05
CA ALA A 149 -1.41 -18.17 -8.61
C ALA A 149 -1.68 -16.89 -7.82
N THR A 150 -0.88 -16.64 -6.79
CA THR A 150 -1.01 -15.45 -5.95
C THR A 150 -0.43 -14.21 -6.62
N GLY A 151 -1.08 -13.04 -6.42
CA GLY A 151 -0.56 -11.74 -6.80
C GLY A 151 -0.92 -11.27 -8.21
N PHE A 152 -0.20 -10.26 -8.66
CA PHE A 152 -0.37 -9.63 -9.97
C PHE A 152 0.97 -9.06 -10.45
N ASN A 153 1.12 -8.94 -11.76
CA ASN A 153 2.29 -8.34 -12.40
C ASN A 153 1.91 -7.00 -13.01
N VAL A 154 2.79 -6.02 -12.90
CA VAL A 154 2.56 -4.67 -13.44
C VAL A 154 3.64 -4.32 -14.46
N ARG A 155 3.24 -4.06 -15.71
CA ARG A 155 4.13 -3.58 -16.77
C ARG A 155 5.41 -4.42 -16.89
N GLY A 156 5.27 -5.75 -16.93
CA GLY A 156 6.39 -6.68 -17.09
C GLY A 156 7.25 -6.92 -15.83
N GLY A 157 6.82 -6.42 -14.68
CA GLY A 157 7.47 -6.77 -13.40
C GLY A 157 6.84 -8.01 -12.77
N ASN A 158 7.58 -8.63 -11.84
CA ASN A 158 7.16 -9.82 -11.11
C ASN A 158 6.32 -9.47 -9.87
N VAL A 159 5.72 -10.47 -9.23
CA VAL A 159 4.86 -10.33 -8.05
C VAL A 159 5.58 -9.64 -6.89
N ASP A 160 6.81 -10.05 -6.59
CA ASP A 160 7.64 -9.50 -5.51
C ASP A 160 8.10 -8.05 -5.76
N GLN A 161 7.97 -7.57 -7.01
CA GLN A 161 8.31 -6.21 -7.40
C GLN A 161 7.18 -5.20 -7.17
N ASN A 162 6.06 -5.64 -6.58
CA ASN A 162 4.95 -4.77 -6.17
C ASN A 162 5.00 -4.53 -4.66
N LEU A 163 4.95 -3.26 -4.24
CA LEU A 163 4.77 -2.89 -2.84
C LEU A 163 3.28 -2.81 -2.53
N ILE A 164 2.80 -3.69 -1.68
CA ILE A 164 1.41 -3.71 -1.25
C ILE A 164 1.36 -3.23 0.19
N LEU A 165 0.64 -2.15 0.44
CA LEU A 165 0.53 -1.50 1.75
C LEU A 165 -0.91 -1.51 2.23
N LEU A 166 -1.13 -1.90 3.48
CA LEU A 166 -2.37 -1.73 4.22
C LEU A 166 -2.12 -0.77 5.39
N ASP A 167 -2.65 0.46 5.31
CA ASP A 167 -2.36 1.55 6.28
C ASP A 167 -0.84 1.72 6.57
N ASP A 168 -0.02 1.84 5.52
CA ASP A 168 1.45 1.90 5.50
C ASP A 168 2.19 0.60 5.88
N SER A 169 1.48 -0.46 6.27
CA SER A 169 2.08 -1.75 6.64
C SER A 169 2.24 -2.63 5.41
N PRO A 170 3.43 -3.15 5.09
CA PRO A 170 3.64 -4.09 4.00
C PRO A 170 2.85 -5.39 4.19
N VAL A 171 2.20 -5.85 3.12
CA VAL A 171 1.53 -7.14 3.02
C VAL A 171 2.28 -7.98 1.99
N PHE A 172 2.87 -9.09 2.41
CA PHE A 172 3.75 -9.90 1.55
C PHE A 172 2.98 -10.91 0.70
N SER A 173 1.88 -11.46 1.21
CA SER A 173 0.95 -12.27 0.42
C SER A 173 -0.39 -11.56 0.36
N SER A 174 -0.85 -11.25 -0.85
CA SER A 174 -2.08 -10.47 -1.07
C SER A 174 -3.32 -11.32 -1.27
N SER A 175 -3.19 -12.66 -1.19
CA SER A 175 -4.27 -13.56 -1.58
C SER A 175 -4.40 -14.76 -0.65
N HIS A 176 -5.65 -15.23 -0.50
CA HIS A 176 -6.04 -16.49 0.11
C HIS A 176 -6.25 -17.60 -0.91
N LEU A 177 -6.24 -18.86 -0.44
CA LEU A 177 -6.52 -20.06 -1.22
C LEU A 177 -5.75 -20.06 -2.55
N PHE A 178 -4.42 -19.90 -2.47
CA PHE A 178 -3.53 -19.92 -3.64
C PHE A 178 -3.87 -18.90 -4.74
N GLY A 179 -4.44 -17.73 -4.38
CA GLY A 179 -4.75 -16.65 -5.33
C GLY A 179 -6.22 -16.52 -5.73
N PHE A 180 -7.10 -17.34 -5.19
CA PHE A 180 -8.52 -17.26 -5.53
C PHE A 180 -9.22 -16.04 -4.90
N PHE A 181 -8.79 -15.58 -3.73
CA PHE A 181 -9.40 -14.46 -3.02
C PHE A 181 -8.35 -13.50 -2.48
N SER A 182 -8.67 -12.21 -2.48
CA SER A 182 -7.84 -11.18 -1.89
C SER A 182 -7.90 -11.24 -0.35
N VAL A 183 -6.79 -10.90 0.32
CA VAL A 183 -6.74 -10.71 1.78
C VAL A 183 -7.47 -9.44 2.24
N PHE A 184 -7.90 -8.58 1.32
CA PHE A 184 -8.52 -7.29 1.62
C PHE A 184 -10.05 -7.41 1.65
N ASN A 185 -10.64 -7.30 2.83
CA ASN A 185 -12.10 -7.26 2.97
C ASN A 185 -12.63 -5.88 2.51
N ALA A 186 -13.37 -5.85 1.39
CA ALA A 186 -13.93 -4.63 0.80
C ALA A 186 -14.83 -3.81 1.76
N ASP A 187 -15.41 -4.42 2.80
CA ASP A 187 -16.22 -3.69 3.78
C ASP A 187 -15.37 -2.83 4.73
N ALA A 188 -14.11 -3.23 4.98
CA ALA A 188 -13.18 -2.50 5.83
C ALA A 188 -12.33 -1.46 5.07
N ILE A 189 -12.34 -1.48 3.73
CA ILE A 189 -11.48 -0.61 2.92
C ILE A 189 -12.18 0.69 2.55
N LYS A 190 -11.43 1.80 2.66
CA LYS A 190 -11.84 3.16 2.29
C LYS A 190 -11.43 3.51 0.86
N SER A 191 -10.17 3.31 0.53
CA SER A 191 -9.60 3.69 -0.76
C SER A 191 -8.47 2.77 -1.16
N THR A 192 -8.28 2.65 -2.46
CA THR A 192 -7.21 1.86 -3.08
C THR A 192 -6.58 2.68 -4.19
N LYS A 193 -5.25 2.79 -4.19
CA LYS A 193 -4.49 3.55 -5.17
C LYS A 193 -3.32 2.73 -5.69
N LEU A 194 -3.33 2.43 -7.00
CA LEU A 194 -2.26 1.70 -7.68
C LEU A 194 -1.39 2.65 -8.51
N TYR A 195 -0.13 2.75 -8.17
CA TYR A 195 0.90 3.46 -8.93
C TYR A 195 1.61 2.48 -9.86
N LYS A 196 1.36 2.56 -11.17
CA LYS A 196 2.03 1.77 -12.23
C LYS A 196 3.23 2.49 -12.83
N GLY A 197 3.40 3.79 -12.53
CA GLY A 197 4.45 4.70 -12.95
C GLY A 197 4.26 6.06 -12.30
N GLY A 198 5.15 7.03 -12.56
CA GLY A 198 5.07 8.36 -11.95
C GLY A 198 5.05 8.32 -10.41
N MET A 199 5.79 7.39 -9.83
CA MET A 199 5.75 7.06 -8.42
C MET A 199 6.28 8.21 -7.55
N PRO A 200 5.52 8.70 -6.52
CA PRO A 200 5.99 9.73 -5.61
C PRO A 200 7.25 9.32 -4.85
N ALA A 201 8.10 10.29 -4.48
CA ALA A 201 9.38 10.05 -3.79
C ALA A 201 9.23 9.41 -2.40
N LYS A 202 8.05 9.52 -1.77
CA LYS A 202 7.74 8.86 -0.48
C LYS A 202 7.72 7.33 -0.59
N TYR A 203 7.53 6.76 -1.78
CA TYR A 203 7.53 5.32 -2.02
C TYR A 203 8.83 4.83 -2.64
N GLY A 204 9.26 3.64 -2.25
CA GLY A 204 10.43 2.94 -2.78
C GLY A 204 10.48 1.50 -2.31
N GLY A 205 11.62 0.83 -2.52
CA GLY A 205 11.86 -0.55 -2.06
C GLY A 205 11.24 -1.64 -2.96
N ARG A 206 10.56 -1.27 -4.06
CA ARG A 206 10.04 -2.21 -5.08
C ARG A 206 10.19 -1.63 -6.47
N LEU A 207 10.33 -2.50 -7.49
CA LEU A 207 10.65 -2.09 -8.85
C LEU A 207 9.44 -1.77 -9.70
N SER A 208 8.28 -2.43 -9.47
CA SER A 208 7.22 -2.44 -10.47
C SER A 208 6.07 -1.48 -10.15
N SER A 209 5.47 -1.60 -8.99
CA SER A 209 4.30 -0.81 -8.61
C SER A 209 4.19 -0.60 -7.10
N VAL A 210 3.29 0.31 -6.71
CA VAL A 210 2.85 0.47 -5.33
C VAL A 210 1.33 0.41 -5.29
N LEU A 211 0.79 -0.47 -4.48
CA LEU A 211 -0.63 -0.57 -4.14
C LEU A 211 -0.82 -0.08 -2.71
N ASP A 212 -1.33 1.14 -2.57
CA ASP A 212 -1.64 1.75 -1.27
C ASP A 212 -3.14 1.57 -0.95
N ILE A 213 -3.42 0.81 0.10
CA ILE A 213 -4.76 0.48 0.57
C ILE A 213 -4.97 1.10 1.94
N ARG A 214 -6.05 1.88 2.07
CA ARG A 214 -6.42 2.53 3.33
C ARG A 214 -7.69 1.91 3.90
N GLN A 215 -7.67 1.55 5.17
CA GLN A 215 -8.85 1.09 5.91
C GLN A 215 -9.73 2.27 6.32
N LYS A 216 -11.05 2.05 6.41
CA LYS A 216 -12.01 3.00 6.99
C LYS A 216 -11.63 3.35 8.43
N GLU A 217 -12.02 4.53 8.85
CA GLU A 217 -11.75 5.04 10.20
C GLU A 217 -12.84 4.68 11.22
N GLY A 218 -13.99 4.16 10.73
CA GLY A 218 -15.17 3.89 11.54
C GLY A 218 -16.06 5.14 11.72
N ASN A 219 -17.34 4.92 12.02
CA ASN A 219 -18.32 5.99 12.13
C ASN A 219 -18.24 6.68 13.51
N MET A 220 -17.98 8.00 13.54
CA MET A 220 -17.90 8.80 14.77
C MET A 220 -19.26 9.23 15.31
N LYS A 221 -20.36 8.95 14.61
CA LYS A 221 -21.69 9.50 14.94
C LYS A 221 -22.70 8.44 15.36
N LYS A 222 -22.70 7.29 14.69
CA LYS A 222 -23.68 6.22 14.90
C LYS A 222 -23.07 4.83 14.80
N LEU A 223 -23.74 3.86 15.41
CA LEU A 223 -23.42 2.44 15.20
C LEU A 223 -23.88 2.03 13.81
N GLU A 224 -23.00 1.39 13.06
CA GLU A 224 -23.33 0.74 11.80
C GLU A 224 -22.83 -0.69 11.82
N VAL A 225 -23.66 -1.60 11.34
CA VAL A 225 -23.34 -3.03 11.23
C VAL A 225 -23.65 -3.48 9.82
N ASN A 226 -22.64 -4.02 9.14
CA ASN A 226 -22.75 -4.61 7.82
C ASN A 226 -22.30 -6.06 7.90
N GLY A 227 -23.01 -6.96 7.23
CA GLY A 227 -22.61 -8.35 7.22
C GLY A 227 -23.31 -9.14 6.14
N GLY A 228 -22.83 -10.35 5.93
CA GLY A 228 -23.39 -11.27 4.97
C GLY A 228 -23.01 -12.71 5.30
N VAL A 229 -23.96 -13.59 5.08
CA VAL A 229 -23.76 -15.03 5.16
C VAL A 229 -24.01 -15.59 3.77
N GLY A 230 -22.97 -16.11 3.14
CA GLY A 230 -23.02 -16.78 1.86
C GLY A 230 -22.86 -18.28 2.00
N LEU A 231 -22.83 -19.00 0.88
CA LEU A 231 -22.63 -20.45 0.89
C LEU A 231 -21.22 -20.84 1.37
N LEU A 232 -20.19 -20.05 1.05
CA LEU A 232 -18.79 -20.40 1.30
C LEU A 232 -18.09 -19.42 2.25
N PHE A 233 -18.68 -18.23 2.50
CA PHE A 233 -18.09 -17.17 3.31
C PHE A 233 -19.12 -16.50 4.18
N SER A 234 -18.69 -16.08 5.34
CA SER A 234 -19.42 -15.11 6.17
C SER A 234 -18.51 -13.94 6.50
N ARG A 235 -19.08 -12.75 6.56
CA ARG A 235 -18.40 -11.54 6.96
C ARG A 235 -19.28 -10.69 7.88
N LEU A 236 -18.62 -9.95 8.76
CA LEU A 236 -19.28 -9.02 9.68
C LEU A 236 -18.36 -7.83 9.89
N THR A 237 -18.91 -6.63 9.74
CA THR A 237 -18.21 -5.37 10.00
C THR A 237 -19.07 -4.54 10.94
N ILE A 238 -18.47 -4.09 12.03
CA ILE A 238 -19.10 -3.25 13.05
C ILE A 238 -18.26 -1.99 13.18
N GLN A 239 -18.90 -0.83 13.09
CA GLN A 239 -18.27 0.47 13.32
C GLN A 239 -19.15 1.34 14.20
N ALA A 240 -18.53 2.06 15.13
CA ALA A 240 -19.25 2.89 16.09
C ALA A 240 -18.37 3.98 16.71
N PRO A 241 -18.98 5.06 17.26
CA PRO A 241 -18.27 5.98 18.09
C PRO A 241 -17.85 5.35 19.43
N ILE A 242 -16.60 5.54 19.82
CA ILE A 242 -16.14 5.37 21.22
C ILE A 242 -16.52 6.64 22.00
N VAL A 243 -16.24 7.80 21.38
CA VAL A 243 -16.65 9.13 21.87
C VAL A 243 -17.21 9.89 20.66
N LYS A 244 -18.49 10.27 20.68
CA LYS A 244 -19.14 10.96 19.56
C LYS A 244 -18.33 12.16 19.08
N ASN A 245 -18.13 12.24 17.76
CA ASN A 245 -17.37 13.27 17.04
C ASN A 245 -15.88 13.40 17.45
N LYS A 246 -15.33 12.44 18.22
CA LYS A 246 -13.92 12.47 18.65
C LYS A 246 -13.18 11.17 18.43
N ALA A 247 -13.81 10.04 18.69
CA ALA A 247 -13.17 8.75 18.54
C ALA A 247 -14.15 7.70 18.02
N SER A 248 -13.69 6.86 17.11
CA SER A 248 -14.46 5.73 16.59
C SER A 248 -13.59 4.50 16.42
N PHE A 249 -14.25 3.38 16.21
CA PHE A 249 -13.62 2.14 15.83
C PHE A 249 -14.34 1.47 14.67
N ILE A 250 -13.63 0.64 13.96
CA ILE A 250 -14.14 -0.36 13.04
C ILE A 250 -13.50 -1.71 13.35
N LEU A 251 -14.32 -2.75 13.40
CA LEU A 251 -13.89 -4.14 13.47
C LEU A 251 -14.56 -4.89 12.34
N SER A 252 -13.78 -5.64 11.57
CA SER A 252 -14.29 -6.43 10.46
C SER A 252 -13.67 -7.82 10.49
N GLY A 253 -14.50 -8.85 10.39
CA GLY A 253 -14.10 -10.23 10.29
C GLY A 253 -14.71 -10.91 9.07
N ARG A 254 -13.95 -11.83 8.46
CA ARG A 254 -14.39 -12.68 7.37
C ARG A 254 -13.81 -14.07 7.58
N ARG A 255 -14.58 -15.13 7.29
CA ARG A 255 -14.13 -16.51 7.30
C ARG A 255 -14.76 -17.28 6.15
N SER A 256 -13.96 -18.09 5.46
CA SER A 256 -14.45 -19.15 4.58
C SER A 256 -14.68 -20.44 5.37
N TYR A 257 -15.56 -21.29 4.88
CA TYR A 257 -15.89 -22.56 5.56
C TYR A 257 -16.10 -23.70 4.57
N PHE A 258 -15.19 -23.86 3.61
CA PHE A 258 -15.14 -25.02 2.73
C PHE A 258 -15.04 -26.32 3.52
N ASP A 259 -14.33 -26.28 4.66
CA ASP A 259 -14.15 -27.37 5.61
C ASP A 259 -15.46 -27.92 6.19
N LEU A 260 -16.55 -27.14 6.22
CA LEU A 260 -17.85 -27.62 6.71
C LEU A 260 -18.56 -28.57 5.74
N PHE A 261 -18.18 -28.58 4.46
CA PHE A 261 -18.79 -29.45 3.45
C PHE A 261 -18.04 -30.77 3.29
N PHE A 262 -16.78 -30.85 3.69
CA PHE A 262 -15.94 -32.03 3.50
C PHE A 262 -16.43 -33.26 4.29
N PRO A 263 -16.97 -33.15 5.52
CA PRO A 263 -17.56 -34.28 6.24
C PRO A 263 -18.74 -34.97 5.52
N LEU A 264 -19.35 -34.29 4.52
CA LEU A 264 -20.42 -34.85 3.69
C LEU A 264 -19.90 -35.72 2.55
N ALA A 265 -18.59 -35.72 2.29
CA ALA A 265 -17.99 -36.54 1.24
C ALA A 265 -18.00 -38.02 1.62
N LYS A 266 -18.00 -38.88 0.58
CA LYS A 266 -17.90 -40.35 0.78
C LYS A 266 -16.47 -40.82 0.97
N ASN A 267 -15.49 -40.06 0.53
CA ASN A 267 -14.07 -40.37 0.61
C ASN A 267 -13.51 -39.89 1.98
N GLU A 268 -12.91 -40.81 2.75
CA GLU A 268 -12.38 -40.50 4.09
C GLU A 268 -11.27 -39.42 4.06
N THR A 269 -10.39 -39.46 3.07
CA THR A 269 -9.36 -38.42 2.90
C THR A 269 -9.97 -37.01 2.76
N ILE A 270 -11.09 -36.90 2.04
CA ILE A 270 -11.80 -35.62 1.89
C ILE A 270 -12.50 -35.22 3.18
N LYS A 271 -13.10 -36.19 3.91
CA LYS A 271 -13.77 -35.89 5.19
C LYS A 271 -12.83 -35.27 6.23
N ASP A 272 -11.59 -35.75 6.29
CA ASP A 272 -10.59 -35.32 7.25
C ASP A 272 -9.79 -34.08 6.76
N THR A 273 -10.09 -33.60 5.54
CA THR A 273 -9.45 -32.40 4.98
C THR A 273 -9.99 -31.13 5.64
N ARG A 274 -9.11 -30.18 5.93
CA ARG A 274 -9.47 -28.82 6.37
C ARG A 274 -8.99 -27.82 5.33
N LEU A 275 -9.88 -26.93 4.91
CA LEU A 275 -9.56 -25.85 3.98
C LEU A 275 -10.40 -24.62 4.34
N TYR A 276 -9.75 -23.63 4.91
CA TYR A 276 -10.39 -22.36 5.23
C TYR A 276 -9.37 -21.23 5.29
N PHE A 277 -9.86 -20.01 5.18
CA PHE A 277 -9.13 -18.82 5.57
C PHE A 277 -9.99 -17.93 6.45
N TYR A 278 -9.34 -17.00 7.13
CA TYR A 278 -10.00 -15.93 7.86
C TYR A 278 -9.22 -14.62 7.76
N ASP A 279 -9.94 -13.51 7.93
CA ASP A 279 -9.42 -12.15 8.05
C ASP A 279 -10.04 -11.45 9.25
N LEU A 280 -9.21 -10.75 9.99
CA LEU A 280 -9.59 -9.84 11.05
C LEU A 280 -8.94 -8.48 10.80
N ASN A 281 -9.75 -7.43 10.70
CA ASN A 281 -9.32 -6.06 10.56
C ASN A 281 -9.83 -5.26 11.75
N GLY A 282 -9.00 -4.37 12.27
CA GLY A 282 -9.40 -3.45 13.31
C GLY A 282 -8.73 -2.09 13.16
N LYS A 283 -9.47 -1.01 13.36
CA LYS A 283 -8.91 0.35 13.41
C LYS A 283 -9.64 1.19 14.43
N VAL A 284 -8.88 1.97 15.15
CA VAL A 284 -9.35 3.00 16.06
C VAL A 284 -8.78 4.32 15.62
N ASN A 285 -9.60 5.35 15.57
CA ASN A 285 -9.13 6.71 15.37
C ASN A 285 -9.53 7.58 16.57
N TRP A 286 -8.72 8.60 16.85
CA TRP A 286 -8.95 9.53 17.94
C TRP A 286 -8.48 10.94 17.58
N ILE A 287 -9.42 11.88 17.52
CA ILE A 287 -9.16 13.32 17.45
C ILE A 287 -8.90 13.82 18.86
N ILE A 288 -7.63 13.97 19.24
CA ILE A 288 -7.25 14.47 20.57
C ILE A 288 -7.61 15.96 20.68
N ASN A 289 -7.24 16.74 19.64
CA ASN A 289 -7.58 18.16 19.47
C ASN A 289 -7.41 18.53 17.97
N ASP A 290 -7.59 19.80 17.62
CA ASP A 290 -7.51 20.28 16.23
C ASP A 290 -6.15 20.05 15.56
N LYS A 291 -5.09 19.88 16.34
CA LYS A 291 -3.72 19.66 15.84
C LYS A 291 -3.25 18.21 15.90
N ASN A 292 -3.94 17.36 16.66
CA ASN A 292 -3.45 16.01 16.93
C ASN A 292 -4.53 14.96 16.70
N ARG A 293 -4.23 13.98 15.85
CA ARG A 293 -5.04 12.79 15.62
C ARG A 293 -4.18 11.54 15.73
N ILE A 294 -4.70 10.49 16.34
CA ILE A 294 -4.04 9.20 16.48
C ILE A 294 -4.88 8.13 15.82
N TYR A 295 -4.21 7.21 15.14
CA TYR A 295 -4.83 6.04 14.53
C TYR A 295 -4.04 4.80 14.95
N LEU A 296 -4.76 3.78 15.37
CA LEU A 296 -4.24 2.44 15.63
C LEU A 296 -4.96 1.49 14.68
N ALA A 297 -4.23 0.81 13.81
CA ALA A 297 -4.79 -0.16 12.88
C ALA A 297 -4.08 -1.50 13.01
N GLY A 298 -4.80 -2.59 12.72
CA GLY A 298 -4.25 -3.93 12.71
C GLY A 298 -5.00 -4.82 11.73
N TYR A 299 -4.28 -5.82 11.23
CA TYR A 299 -4.80 -6.88 10.38
C TYR A 299 -4.14 -8.21 10.76
N ASN A 300 -4.95 -9.25 10.78
CA ASN A 300 -4.48 -10.63 10.87
C ASN A 300 -5.31 -11.50 9.93
N GLY A 301 -4.67 -12.22 9.03
CA GLY A 301 -5.31 -13.15 8.12
C GLY A 301 -4.45 -14.37 7.90
N SER A 302 -5.07 -15.53 7.80
CA SER A 302 -4.37 -16.79 7.61
C SER A 302 -5.19 -17.78 6.79
N ASP A 303 -4.48 -18.57 6.00
CA ASP A 303 -4.97 -19.76 5.31
C ASP A 303 -4.55 -21.01 6.04
N VAL A 304 -5.42 -22.00 6.03
CA VAL A 304 -5.16 -23.35 6.57
C VAL A 304 -5.62 -24.37 5.54
N PHE A 305 -4.69 -25.21 5.12
CA PHE A 305 -4.96 -26.36 4.28
C PHE A 305 -4.29 -27.61 4.87
N ASN A 306 -5.09 -28.57 5.30
CA ASN A 306 -4.62 -29.86 5.81
C ASN A 306 -5.33 -30.96 5.01
N LEU A 307 -4.57 -31.74 4.26
CA LEU A 307 -5.08 -32.88 3.49
C LEU A 307 -5.00 -34.15 4.35
N ALA A 308 -6.12 -34.48 5.00
CA ALA A 308 -6.17 -35.54 5.98
C ALA A 308 -5.05 -35.40 7.02
N GLN A 309 -4.26 -36.38 7.31
CA GLN A 309 -3.10 -36.26 8.22
C GLN A 309 -1.77 -36.29 7.48
N SER A 310 -1.79 -36.31 6.12
CA SER A 310 -0.58 -36.54 5.33
C SER A 310 0.13 -35.28 4.88
N PHE A 311 -0.56 -34.15 4.77
CA PHE A 311 0.01 -32.88 4.33
C PHE A 311 -0.69 -31.71 4.97
N SER A 312 0.08 -30.75 5.43
CA SER A 312 -0.44 -29.50 6.00
C SER A 312 0.31 -28.29 5.45
N THR A 313 -0.42 -27.21 5.20
CA THR A 313 0.20 -25.91 4.96
C THR A 313 -0.63 -24.79 5.56
N ARG A 314 0.06 -23.80 6.09
CA ARG A 314 -0.52 -22.58 6.64
C ARG A 314 0.34 -21.40 6.23
N TRP A 315 -0.29 -20.31 5.83
CA TRP A 315 0.40 -19.03 5.61
C TRP A 315 -0.50 -17.88 6.04
N GLY A 316 0.12 -16.73 6.34
CA GLY A 316 -0.66 -15.58 6.75
C GLY A 316 0.15 -14.31 6.96
N ASN A 317 -0.57 -13.19 7.02
CA ASN A 317 -0.01 -11.88 7.35
C ASN A 317 -0.56 -11.39 8.69
N THR A 318 0.30 -10.76 9.46
CA THR A 318 -0.08 -9.97 10.65
C THR A 318 0.51 -8.59 10.50
N THR A 319 -0.32 -7.55 10.58
CA THR A 319 0.18 -6.17 10.53
C THR A 319 -0.40 -5.33 11.65
N GLY A 320 0.38 -4.33 12.09
CA GLY A 320 -0.06 -3.32 13.04
C GLY A 320 0.58 -1.98 12.71
N SER A 321 -0.18 -0.89 12.81
CA SER A 321 0.34 0.46 12.65
C SER A 321 -0.20 1.39 13.71
N LEU A 322 0.68 2.23 14.26
CA LEU A 322 0.35 3.35 15.12
C LEU A 322 0.75 4.63 14.39
N ARG A 323 -0.21 5.48 14.11
CA ARG A 323 -0.01 6.73 13.36
C ARG A 323 -0.41 7.92 14.20
N TRP A 324 0.41 8.96 14.15
CA TRP A 324 0.15 10.26 14.75
C TRP A 324 0.22 11.34 13.68
N ASN A 325 -0.89 12.01 13.42
CA ASN A 325 -0.94 13.22 12.61
C ASN A 325 -0.80 14.43 13.52
N HIS A 326 0.11 15.34 13.15
CA HIS A 326 0.34 16.58 13.89
C HIS A 326 0.43 17.80 12.96
N LEU A 327 -0.27 18.87 13.33
CA LEU A 327 -0.18 20.17 12.68
C LEU A 327 0.80 21.05 13.45
N PHE A 328 2.03 21.20 12.93
CA PHE A 328 3.02 22.14 13.47
C PHE A 328 2.59 23.58 13.26
N SER A 329 1.96 23.87 12.12
CA SER A 329 1.39 25.16 11.74
C SER A 329 0.26 24.98 10.74
N ASP A 330 -0.41 26.08 10.38
CA ASP A 330 -1.46 26.08 9.35
C ASP A 330 -0.97 25.61 7.96
N LYS A 331 0.35 25.53 7.76
CA LYS A 331 1.02 25.14 6.51
C LYS A 331 1.81 23.84 6.61
N LEU A 332 2.16 23.38 7.80
CA LEU A 332 3.03 22.23 7.99
C LEU A 332 2.29 21.10 8.71
N PHE A 333 1.96 20.08 7.95
CA PHE A 333 1.36 18.83 8.40
C PHE A 333 2.42 17.75 8.51
N SER A 334 2.34 16.91 9.53
CA SER A 334 3.16 15.70 9.65
C SER A 334 2.32 14.45 9.88
N ASN A 335 2.86 13.33 9.40
CA ASN A 335 2.34 11.99 9.60
C ASN A 335 3.48 11.09 10.09
N SER A 336 3.49 10.76 11.37
CA SER A 336 4.46 9.83 11.98
C SER A 336 3.82 8.48 12.15
N THR A 337 4.46 7.41 11.64
CA THR A 337 3.90 6.07 11.68
C THR A 337 4.94 5.07 12.18
N LEU A 338 4.55 4.25 13.15
CA LEU A 338 5.25 3.03 13.54
C LEU A 338 4.49 1.85 12.95
N VAL A 339 5.22 0.90 12.37
CA VAL A 339 4.64 -0.27 11.71
C VAL A 339 5.33 -1.53 12.19
N TYR A 340 4.52 -2.55 12.46
CA TYR A 340 4.91 -3.95 12.55
C TYR A 340 4.24 -4.71 11.43
N SER A 341 4.99 -5.59 10.75
CA SER A 341 4.40 -6.54 9.79
C SER A 341 5.18 -7.85 9.84
N LYS A 342 4.43 -8.94 9.77
CA LYS A 342 4.96 -10.30 9.69
C LYS A 342 4.20 -11.09 8.64
N TYR A 343 4.94 -11.82 7.84
CA TYR A 343 4.44 -12.89 7.00
C TYR A 343 5.10 -14.19 7.45
N ASP A 344 4.32 -15.21 7.72
CA ASP A 344 4.84 -16.54 8.06
C ASP A 344 4.10 -17.62 7.28
N TYR A 345 4.81 -18.71 7.03
CA TYR A 345 4.22 -19.91 6.50
C TYR A 345 4.82 -21.15 7.13
N ALA A 346 4.01 -22.20 7.15
CA ALA A 346 4.37 -23.53 7.60
C ALA A 346 3.99 -24.55 6.52
N LEU A 347 4.83 -25.52 6.30
CA LEU A 347 4.61 -26.67 5.43
C LEU A 347 4.94 -27.92 6.23
N GLY A 348 4.02 -28.88 6.29
CA GLY A 348 4.23 -30.13 7.01
C GLY A 348 3.75 -31.34 6.21
N ALA A 349 4.40 -32.45 6.43
CA ALA A 349 3.96 -33.77 5.97
C ALA A 349 4.22 -34.78 7.08
N GLU A 350 3.25 -35.67 7.33
CA GLU A 350 3.35 -36.66 8.37
C GLU A 350 2.76 -38.01 7.91
N THR A 351 3.49 -39.08 8.20
CA THR A 351 3.07 -40.47 8.04
C THR A 351 3.54 -41.23 9.26
N ASP A 352 3.16 -42.50 9.41
CA ASP A 352 3.57 -43.30 10.55
C ASP A 352 5.10 -43.44 10.71
N ALA A 353 5.84 -43.41 9.59
CA ALA A 353 7.30 -43.59 9.55
C ALA A 353 8.12 -42.32 9.28
N PHE A 354 7.46 -41.21 8.96
CA PHE A 354 8.12 -39.97 8.60
C PHE A 354 7.26 -38.77 8.97
N GLY A 355 7.88 -37.79 9.61
CA GLY A 355 7.28 -36.49 9.88
C GLY A 355 8.24 -35.37 9.52
N PHE A 356 7.71 -34.29 8.93
CA PHE A 356 8.47 -33.13 8.50
C PHE A 356 7.65 -31.86 8.66
N ASP A 357 8.22 -30.85 9.30
CA ASP A 357 7.69 -29.49 9.38
C ASP A 357 8.75 -28.48 8.90
N TRP A 358 8.34 -27.58 8.03
CA TRP A 358 9.13 -26.43 7.58
C TRP A 358 8.44 -25.13 7.97
N LEU A 359 9.16 -24.26 8.66
CA LEU A 359 8.68 -22.94 9.09
C LEU A 359 9.55 -21.85 8.49
N ALA A 360 8.95 -20.83 7.88
CA ALA A 360 9.67 -19.65 7.42
C ALA A 360 8.89 -18.37 7.70
N SER A 361 9.60 -17.25 7.81
CA SER A 361 8.95 -15.95 8.04
C SER A 361 9.82 -14.78 7.62
N ILE A 362 9.15 -13.66 7.36
CA ILE A 362 9.76 -12.32 7.30
C ILE A 362 9.03 -11.41 8.26
N GLU A 363 9.77 -10.71 9.10
CA GLU A 363 9.27 -9.68 10.00
C GLU A 363 9.89 -8.35 9.68
N ASN A 364 9.11 -7.26 9.82
CA ASN A 364 9.65 -5.91 9.72
C ASN A 364 9.09 -4.98 10.80
N TYR A 365 9.94 -4.09 11.27
CA TYR A 365 9.64 -3.01 12.19
C TYR A 365 10.04 -1.70 11.53
N SER A 366 9.07 -0.83 11.24
CA SER A 366 9.32 0.41 10.52
C SER A 366 8.95 1.62 11.35
N ALA A 367 9.77 2.66 11.24
CA ALA A 367 9.44 4.01 11.68
C ALA A 367 9.50 4.94 10.48
N LYS A 368 8.49 5.78 10.33
CA LYS A 368 8.32 6.69 9.20
C LYS A 368 7.80 8.03 9.68
N ILE A 369 8.32 9.12 9.11
CA ILE A 369 7.77 10.45 9.29
C ILE A 369 7.71 11.16 7.95
N ASP A 370 6.52 11.58 7.56
CA ASP A 370 6.23 12.33 6.34
C ASP A 370 5.77 13.74 6.73
N PHE A 371 6.30 14.74 6.05
CA PHE A 371 5.89 16.13 6.17
C PHE A 371 5.31 16.61 4.86
N THR A 372 4.19 17.33 4.94
CA THR A 372 3.63 18.09 3.81
C THR A 372 3.64 19.57 4.17
N TYR A 373 4.37 20.36 3.39
CA TYR A 373 4.49 21.80 3.56
C TYR A 373 3.80 22.54 2.41
N PHE A 374 2.67 23.15 2.71
CA PHE A 374 1.91 24.01 1.80
C PHE A 374 2.56 25.40 1.74
N LEU A 375 3.66 25.52 0.99
CA LEU A 375 4.46 26.73 0.93
C LEU A 375 3.63 27.93 0.43
N ASN A 376 2.95 27.76 -0.70
CA ASN A 376 2.01 28.69 -1.30
C ASN A 376 1.09 27.94 -2.29
N PRO A 377 0.05 28.58 -2.91
CA PRO A 377 -0.88 27.88 -3.81
C PRO A 377 -0.24 27.22 -5.05
N LYS A 378 1.01 27.58 -5.37
CA LYS A 378 1.75 27.06 -6.52
C LYS A 378 2.79 26.00 -6.15
N ASN A 379 3.13 25.85 -4.88
CA ASN A 379 4.18 24.91 -4.41
C ASN A 379 3.74 24.15 -3.17
N LYS A 380 3.76 22.82 -3.28
CA LYS A 380 3.54 21.87 -2.20
C LYS A 380 4.78 21.00 -2.09
N ILE A 381 5.44 21.03 -0.94
CA ILE A 381 6.67 20.28 -0.68
C ILE A 381 6.36 19.13 0.26
N ASP A 382 6.69 17.91 -0.19
CA ASP A 382 6.63 16.71 0.64
C ASP A 382 8.06 16.23 0.91
N PHE A 383 8.38 15.94 2.17
CA PHE A 383 9.68 15.42 2.57
C PHE A 383 9.54 14.49 3.78
N GLY A 384 10.49 13.61 3.95
CA GLY A 384 10.39 12.65 5.05
C GLY A 384 11.55 11.70 5.16
N TRP A 385 11.42 10.84 6.15
CA TRP A 385 12.35 9.78 6.48
C TRP A 385 11.59 8.49 6.79
N GLN A 386 12.19 7.37 6.43
CA GLN A 386 11.72 6.03 6.76
C GLN A 386 12.91 5.15 7.10
N SER A 387 12.76 4.31 8.12
CA SER A 387 13.71 3.22 8.40
C SER A 387 12.95 1.96 8.77
N THR A 388 13.42 0.84 8.24
CA THR A 388 12.83 -0.48 8.46
C THR A 388 13.92 -1.45 8.88
N TYR A 389 13.68 -2.14 9.99
CA TYR A 389 14.49 -3.28 10.43
C TYR A 389 13.77 -4.56 10.05
N TYR A 390 14.42 -5.40 9.28
CA TYR A 390 13.93 -6.69 8.83
C TYR A 390 14.60 -7.85 9.56
N ILE A 391 13.85 -8.93 9.76
CA ILE A 391 14.36 -10.22 10.20
C ILE A 391 13.83 -11.26 9.21
N PHE A 392 14.72 -11.77 8.36
CA PHE A 392 14.42 -12.88 7.46
C PHE A 392 14.74 -14.19 8.19
N ARG A 393 13.78 -15.12 8.22
CA ARG A 393 13.97 -16.50 8.67
C ARG A 393 13.64 -17.40 7.50
N PRO A 394 14.64 -17.75 6.67
CA PRO A 394 14.42 -18.46 5.41
C PRO A 394 13.84 -19.85 5.58
N GLY A 395 14.15 -20.52 6.71
CA GLY A 395 13.54 -21.80 7.02
C GLY A 395 14.15 -22.49 8.21
N LYS A 396 13.25 -23.18 8.94
CA LYS A 396 13.59 -24.15 9.97
C LYS A 396 12.86 -25.44 9.66
N ALA A 397 13.60 -26.54 9.46
CA ALA A 397 13.08 -27.88 9.28
C ALA A 397 13.20 -28.65 10.57
N THR A 398 12.13 -29.28 11.00
CA THR A 398 12.10 -30.26 12.09
C THR A 398 11.37 -31.50 11.62
N GLY A 399 11.74 -32.66 12.11
CA GLY A 399 11.03 -33.87 11.75
C GLY A 399 11.61 -35.12 12.38
N PHE A 400 11.04 -36.24 11.99
CA PHE A 400 11.50 -37.56 12.39
C PHE A 400 11.41 -38.55 11.23
N PHE A 401 12.19 -39.61 11.31
CA PHE A 401 12.08 -40.75 10.43
C PHE A 401 12.37 -42.02 11.23
N GLU A 402 11.65 -43.09 10.92
CA GLU A 402 11.81 -44.37 11.54
C GLU A 402 12.75 -45.27 10.73
N VAL A 403 13.79 -45.78 11.39
CA VAL A 403 14.75 -46.73 10.81
C VAL A 403 14.86 -47.93 11.76
N GLN A 404 14.50 -49.12 11.29
CA GLN A 404 14.58 -50.36 12.06
C GLN A 404 13.91 -50.25 13.45
N ASP A 405 12.65 -49.80 13.47
CA ASP A 405 11.82 -49.58 14.68
C ASP A 405 12.41 -48.53 15.66
N THR A 406 13.33 -47.70 15.19
CA THR A 406 13.90 -46.61 15.99
C THR A 406 13.59 -45.26 15.35
N VAL A 407 12.91 -44.39 16.11
CA VAL A 407 12.61 -43.02 15.69
C VAL A 407 13.85 -42.17 15.86
N GLN A 408 14.26 -41.51 14.77
CA GLN A 408 15.34 -40.52 14.76
C GLN A 408 14.76 -39.16 14.46
N GLU A 409 14.99 -38.20 15.33
CA GLU A 409 14.59 -36.81 15.13
C GLU A 409 15.72 -36.02 14.46
N PHE A 410 15.34 -35.03 13.65
CA PHE A 410 16.27 -34.08 13.08
C PHE A 410 15.76 -32.64 13.22
N GLU A 411 16.69 -31.71 13.34
CA GLU A 411 16.45 -30.29 13.28
C GLU A 411 17.53 -29.64 12.40
N SER A 412 17.12 -28.79 11.47
CA SER A 412 17.99 -27.98 10.63
C SER A 412 17.41 -26.60 10.47
N GLU A 413 18.21 -25.58 10.72
CA GLU A 413 17.79 -24.18 10.62
C GLU A 413 18.72 -23.40 9.70
N ILE A 414 18.14 -22.71 8.70
CA ILE A 414 18.85 -21.70 7.93
C ILE A 414 18.91 -20.45 8.80
N GLN A 415 20.12 -19.96 9.01
CA GLN A 415 20.39 -18.81 9.86
C GLN A 415 19.49 -17.61 9.50
N SER A 416 18.96 -16.94 10.50
CA SER A 416 18.20 -15.71 10.31
C SER A 416 19.10 -14.56 9.83
N ILE A 417 18.58 -13.74 8.93
CA ILE A 417 19.31 -12.64 8.29
C ILE A 417 18.65 -11.31 8.66
N PRO A 418 19.23 -10.57 9.63
CA PRO A 418 18.76 -9.22 9.91
C PRO A 418 19.27 -8.22 8.88
N ALA A 419 18.42 -7.20 8.57
CA ALA A 419 18.80 -6.13 7.65
C ALA A 419 18.11 -4.81 8.03
N VAL A 420 18.73 -3.70 7.62
CA VAL A 420 18.18 -2.35 7.79
C VAL A 420 18.05 -1.69 6.43
N GLU A 421 16.87 -1.18 6.13
CA GLU A 421 16.62 -0.29 5.00
C GLU A 421 16.28 1.10 5.52
N THR A 422 16.90 2.15 5.00
CA THR A 422 16.59 3.53 5.36
C THR A 422 16.48 4.40 4.12
N ALA A 423 15.62 5.41 4.18
CA ALA A 423 15.44 6.33 3.08
C ALA A 423 15.11 7.74 3.56
N LEU A 424 15.60 8.71 2.80
CA LEU A 424 15.27 10.13 2.90
C LEU A 424 14.69 10.58 1.56
N TYR A 425 13.67 11.42 1.59
CA TYR A 425 13.11 11.95 0.36
C TYR A 425 12.67 13.40 0.51
N ILE A 426 12.67 14.10 -0.62
CA ILE A 426 12.07 15.42 -0.79
C ILE A 426 11.46 15.52 -2.18
N SER A 427 10.30 16.13 -2.29
CA SER A 427 9.65 16.43 -3.57
C SER A 427 8.91 17.75 -3.51
N ASN A 428 8.75 18.41 -4.67
CA ASN A 428 7.93 19.59 -4.83
C ASN A 428 6.97 19.39 -6.00
N GLU A 429 5.70 19.69 -5.79
CA GLU A 429 4.72 19.88 -6.84
C GLU A 429 4.58 21.38 -7.09
N GLN A 430 4.94 21.81 -8.31
CA GLN A 430 5.00 23.21 -8.70
C GLN A 430 4.08 23.51 -9.88
N LYS A 431 3.18 24.48 -9.71
CA LYS A 431 2.32 25.03 -10.77
C LYS A 431 2.98 26.25 -11.40
N ILE A 432 3.23 26.20 -12.71
CA ILE A 432 3.89 27.25 -13.48
C ILE A 432 2.89 27.83 -14.49
N GLY A 433 2.44 29.05 -14.24
CA GLY A 433 1.33 29.62 -14.99
C GLY A 433 0.04 28.87 -14.75
N THR A 434 -0.80 28.74 -15.77
CA THR A 434 -2.12 28.09 -15.71
C THR A 434 -2.15 26.69 -16.33
N ARG A 435 -1.09 26.31 -17.09
CA ARG A 435 -1.10 25.10 -17.93
C ARG A 435 -0.04 24.07 -17.58
N LEU A 436 1.00 24.45 -16.85
CA LEU A 436 2.13 23.55 -16.56
C LEU A 436 2.20 23.23 -15.08
N THR A 437 2.16 21.94 -14.75
CA THR A 437 2.44 21.44 -13.41
C THR A 437 3.61 20.47 -13.50
N ILE A 438 4.60 20.63 -12.63
CA ILE A 438 5.77 19.74 -12.54
C ILE A 438 5.87 19.23 -11.12
N ALA A 439 5.94 17.92 -10.95
CA ALA A 439 6.31 17.27 -9.69
C ALA A 439 7.71 16.66 -9.85
N TYR A 440 8.64 17.11 -9.04
CA TYR A 440 10.01 16.61 -9.05
C TYR A 440 10.47 16.30 -7.65
N GLY A 441 11.28 15.26 -7.52
CA GLY A 441 11.74 14.80 -6.21
C GLY A 441 12.98 13.93 -6.30
N LEU A 442 13.56 13.73 -5.14
CA LEU A 442 14.72 12.89 -4.94
C LEU A 442 14.50 12.03 -3.73
N ARG A 443 14.76 10.74 -3.87
CA ARG A 443 14.86 9.78 -2.78
C ARG A 443 16.29 9.25 -2.73
N TRP A 444 16.88 9.21 -1.56
CA TRP A 444 18.05 8.42 -1.27
C TRP A 444 17.62 7.20 -0.47
N SER A 445 18.06 6.03 -0.87
CA SER A 445 17.83 4.79 -0.12
C SER A 445 19.15 4.10 0.18
N GLY A 446 19.25 3.56 1.38
CA GLY A 446 20.37 2.75 1.84
C GLY A 446 19.84 1.45 2.44
N PHE A 447 20.59 0.38 2.23
CA PHE A 447 20.29 -0.95 2.75
C PHE A 447 21.57 -1.56 3.29
N ALA A 448 21.48 -2.23 4.43
CA ALA A 448 22.58 -2.96 5.03
C ALA A 448 22.07 -4.31 5.56
N GLN A 449 22.66 -5.40 5.08
CA GLN A 449 22.63 -6.68 5.78
C GLN A 449 23.55 -6.54 6.99
N VAL A 450 23.04 -6.90 8.18
CA VAL A 450 23.79 -6.77 9.44
C VAL A 450 23.95 -8.13 10.12
N GLY A 451 25.03 -8.30 10.92
CA GLY A 451 25.22 -9.46 11.79
C GLY A 451 24.15 -9.48 12.91
N LYS A 452 24.04 -10.50 13.67
CA LYS A 452 24.93 -11.59 14.06
C LYS A 452 24.80 -12.76 13.06
N GLY A 453 25.94 -13.39 12.74
CA GLY A 453 25.91 -14.64 12.00
C GLY A 453 27.18 -14.97 11.22
N ASP A 454 27.20 -16.16 10.67
CA ASP A 454 28.28 -16.70 9.86
C ASP A 454 27.97 -16.46 8.38
N ILE A 455 28.89 -15.87 7.65
CA ILE A 455 28.79 -15.65 6.21
C ILE A 455 29.82 -16.50 5.50
N TYR A 456 29.34 -17.40 4.67
CA TYR A 456 30.19 -18.24 3.83
C TYR A 456 30.77 -17.42 2.67
N THR A 457 32.04 -17.63 2.39
CA THR A 457 32.73 -17.00 1.27
C THR A 457 33.22 -18.05 0.26
N TYR A 458 33.18 -17.67 -1.01
CA TYR A 458 33.52 -18.50 -2.14
C TYR A 458 34.42 -17.70 -3.09
N ASP A 459 35.63 -18.17 -3.39
CA ASP A 459 36.60 -17.45 -4.23
C ASP A 459 36.09 -17.30 -5.68
N ASN A 460 35.41 -18.30 -6.20
CA ASN A 460 34.83 -18.31 -7.55
C ASN A 460 33.30 -18.12 -7.58
N GLY A 461 32.70 -17.72 -6.44
CA GLY A 461 31.24 -17.61 -6.27
C GLY A 461 30.60 -18.90 -5.77
N PRO A 462 29.32 -18.82 -5.30
CA PRO A 462 28.64 -19.96 -4.69
C PRO A 462 28.04 -20.97 -5.71
N ILE A 463 28.23 -20.73 -7.00
CA ILE A 463 27.67 -21.56 -8.08
C ILE A 463 28.82 -21.95 -9.00
N ASP A 464 28.96 -23.26 -9.28
CA ASP A 464 29.84 -23.76 -10.32
C ASP A 464 29.20 -23.47 -11.72
N PRO A 465 29.85 -22.63 -12.56
CA PRO A 465 29.31 -22.32 -13.88
C PRO A 465 29.20 -23.53 -14.81
N GLU A 466 30.04 -24.56 -14.62
CA GLU A 466 30.03 -25.77 -15.43
C GLU A 466 29.02 -26.83 -14.92
N ASN A 467 28.71 -26.78 -13.62
CA ASN A 467 27.74 -27.66 -12.98
C ASN A 467 26.90 -26.92 -11.94
N PRO A 468 25.89 -26.14 -12.38
CA PRO A 468 25.10 -25.27 -11.48
C PRO A 468 24.31 -26.01 -10.39
N THR A 469 24.18 -27.31 -10.49
CA THR A 469 23.47 -28.15 -9.49
C THR A 469 24.41 -28.79 -8.47
N SER A 470 25.73 -28.63 -8.64
CA SER A 470 26.70 -29.14 -7.67
C SER A 470 26.72 -28.27 -6.40
N THR A 471 26.95 -28.92 -5.28
CA THR A 471 27.25 -28.24 -4.01
C THR A 471 28.72 -27.84 -3.99
N ILE A 472 28.97 -26.53 -3.89
CA ILE A 472 30.35 -26.01 -3.67
C ILE A 472 30.51 -25.80 -2.16
N SER A 473 31.62 -26.37 -1.63
CA SER A 473 32.01 -26.09 -0.25
C SER A 473 32.51 -24.65 -0.11
N PRO A 474 32.17 -23.94 0.96
CA PRO A 474 32.71 -22.61 1.23
C PRO A 474 34.23 -22.66 1.37
N ASP A 475 34.94 -21.65 0.86
CA ASP A 475 36.38 -21.51 1.03
C ASP A 475 36.72 -21.01 2.44
N ASP A 476 35.86 -20.13 3.00
CA ASP A 476 36.02 -19.60 4.36
C ASP A 476 34.65 -19.21 4.97
N THR A 477 34.65 -19.06 6.28
CA THR A 477 33.49 -18.61 7.06
C THR A 477 33.89 -17.41 7.90
N VAL A 478 33.24 -16.25 7.61
CA VAL A 478 33.45 -15.00 8.35
C VAL A 478 32.34 -14.80 9.36
N GLN A 479 32.69 -14.71 10.64
CA GLN A 479 31.74 -14.43 11.72
C GLN A 479 31.55 -12.93 11.88
N PHE A 480 30.29 -12.50 12.01
CA PHE A 480 29.87 -11.12 12.23
C PHE A 480 29.17 -10.98 13.58
N GLU A 481 29.55 -9.97 14.35
CA GLU A 481 28.91 -9.63 15.60
C GLU A 481 27.56 -8.92 15.38
N ALA A 482 26.73 -8.87 16.42
CA ALA A 482 25.42 -8.23 16.33
C ALA A 482 25.51 -6.75 15.94
N GLY A 483 24.86 -6.36 14.85
CA GLY A 483 24.87 -5.00 14.32
C GLY A 483 26.07 -4.66 13.41
N GLU A 484 27.01 -5.55 13.23
CA GLU A 484 28.12 -5.39 12.30
C GLU A 484 27.61 -5.45 10.85
N ILE A 485 28.12 -4.58 9.98
CA ILE A 485 27.67 -4.52 8.57
C ILE A 485 28.36 -5.61 7.76
N VAL A 486 27.57 -6.55 7.27
CA VAL A 486 28.01 -7.61 6.35
C VAL A 486 28.18 -7.07 4.93
N LYS A 487 27.15 -6.37 4.45
CA LYS A 487 27.13 -5.75 3.12
C LYS A 487 26.18 -4.57 3.12
N ALA A 488 26.60 -3.48 2.51
CA ALA A 488 25.75 -2.29 2.36
C ALA A 488 25.63 -1.87 0.90
N TYR A 489 24.45 -1.32 0.57
CA TYR A 489 24.13 -0.72 -0.72
C TYR A 489 23.41 0.60 -0.49
N HIS A 490 23.58 1.54 -1.40
CA HIS A 490 22.82 2.79 -1.39
C HIS A 490 22.63 3.32 -2.81
N GLY A 491 21.72 4.27 -2.96
CA GLY A 491 21.54 4.93 -4.25
C GLY A 491 20.54 6.07 -4.23
N ILE A 492 20.61 6.85 -5.29
CA ILE A 492 19.74 7.98 -5.53
C ILE A 492 18.65 7.54 -6.51
N GLU A 493 17.41 7.93 -6.22
CA GLU A 493 16.20 7.60 -6.96
C GLU A 493 15.46 8.89 -7.36
N PRO A 494 15.82 9.52 -8.50
CA PRO A 494 15.13 10.69 -9.00
C PRO A 494 13.71 10.38 -9.46
N ARG A 495 12.81 11.35 -9.27
CA ARG A 495 11.41 11.32 -9.66
C ARG A 495 11.07 12.59 -10.43
N LEU A 496 10.35 12.45 -11.52
CA LEU A 496 9.85 13.59 -12.31
C LEU A 496 8.49 13.21 -12.90
N SER A 497 7.53 14.10 -12.75
CA SER A 497 6.26 14.05 -13.48
C SER A 497 5.94 15.45 -14.00
N VAL A 498 5.45 15.52 -15.21
CA VAL A 498 5.11 16.77 -15.88
C VAL A 498 3.72 16.64 -16.47
N ASN A 499 2.88 17.63 -16.25
CA ASN A 499 1.58 17.77 -16.91
C ASN A 499 1.52 19.10 -17.64
N TYR A 500 1.32 19.06 -18.95
CA TYR A 500 1.06 20.23 -19.76
C TYR A 500 -0.35 20.20 -20.32
N GLN A 501 -1.21 21.08 -19.82
CA GLN A 501 -2.58 21.24 -20.30
C GLN A 501 -2.59 21.95 -21.65
N LEU A 502 -3.04 21.24 -22.69
CA LEU A 502 -3.23 21.82 -24.02
C LEU A 502 -4.44 22.76 -24.03
N ASN A 503 -5.51 22.32 -23.38
CA ASN A 503 -6.76 23.07 -23.15
C ASN A 503 -7.49 22.49 -21.91
N GLU A 504 -8.71 22.91 -21.64
CA GLU A 504 -9.50 22.50 -20.47
C GLU A 504 -9.84 21.00 -20.44
N VAL A 505 -9.86 20.35 -21.60
CA VAL A 505 -10.28 18.94 -21.74
C VAL A 505 -9.16 18.02 -22.21
N SER A 506 -7.93 18.51 -22.39
CA SER A 506 -6.81 17.66 -22.82
C SER A 506 -5.46 18.08 -22.28
N SER A 507 -4.59 17.10 -22.03
CA SER A 507 -3.22 17.30 -21.56
C SER A 507 -2.25 16.25 -22.11
N ILE A 508 -0.96 16.61 -22.09
CA ILE A 508 0.16 15.68 -22.29
C ILE A 508 0.87 15.55 -20.96
N LYS A 509 1.12 14.30 -20.55
CA LYS A 509 1.86 14.00 -19.34
C LYS A 509 3.10 13.18 -19.64
N GLY A 510 4.17 13.43 -18.89
CA GLY A 510 5.39 12.65 -18.96
C GLY A 510 5.88 12.31 -17.56
N SER A 511 6.52 11.16 -17.40
CA SER A 511 7.09 10.75 -16.12
C SER A 511 8.41 10.02 -16.28
N TYR A 512 9.27 10.17 -15.28
CA TYR A 512 10.48 9.38 -15.08
C TYR A 512 10.61 8.99 -13.63
N ASN A 513 10.93 7.73 -13.38
CA ASN A 513 11.28 7.27 -12.04
C ASN A 513 12.37 6.18 -12.09
N ARG A 514 13.31 6.26 -11.16
CA ARG A 514 14.24 5.20 -10.81
C ARG A 514 13.82 4.61 -9.48
N ASN A 515 13.76 3.28 -9.40
CA ASN A 515 13.46 2.55 -8.16
C ASN A 515 14.55 1.53 -7.88
N ARG A 516 14.71 1.20 -6.57
CA ARG A 516 15.57 0.12 -6.10
C ARG A 516 14.77 -0.87 -5.26
N GLN A 517 15.18 -2.14 -5.32
CA GLN A 517 14.60 -3.21 -4.50
C GLN A 517 15.71 -3.98 -3.82
N TYR A 518 15.57 -4.17 -2.51
CA TYR A 518 16.56 -4.84 -1.67
C TYR A 518 16.08 -6.19 -1.15
N ILE A 519 14.83 -6.55 -1.39
CA ILE A 519 14.20 -7.79 -0.94
C ILE A 519 13.72 -8.55 -2.15
N HIS A 520 14.12 -9.81 -2.29
CA HIS A 520 13.82 -10.66 -3.43
C HIS A 520 13.04 -11.88 -2.96
N LEU A 521 12.12 -12.35 -3.80
CA LEU A 521 11.42 -13.61 -3.63
C LEU A 521 12.16 -14.68 -4.42
N ILE A 522 12.66 -15.67 -3.71
CA ILE A 522 13.31 -16.84 -4.33
C ILE A 522 12.21 -17.87 -4.57
N SER A 523 11.95 -18.14 -5.84
CA SER A 523 10.94 -19.11 -6.27
C SER A 523 11.52 -20.05 -7.32
N ASN A 524 11.14 -21.32 -7.24
CA ASN A 524 11.49 -22.33 -8.23
C ASN A 524 10.48 -22.38 -9.40
N THR A 525 9.45 -21.54 -9.37
CA THR A 525 8.37 -21.50 -10.35
C THR A 525 8.22 -20.10 -10.93
N THR A 526 7.68 -20.00 -12.15
CA THR A 526 7.36 -18.71 -12.77
C THR A 526 6.19 -17.98 -12.08
N ALA A 527 5.39 -18.71 -11.30
CA ALA A 527 4.30 -18.19 -10.50
C ALA A 527 4.69 -18.25 -9.02
N ALA A 528 4.69 -17.11 -8.34
CA ALA A 528 4.95 -17.05 -6.91
C ALA A 528 3.93 -17.90 -6.13
N THR A 529 4.43 -18.66 -5.19
CA THR A 529 3.64 -19.50 -4.28
C THR A 529 3.66 -18.93 -2.86
N PRO A 530 2.67 -19.23 -2.00
CA PRO A 530 2.71 -18.78 -0.61
C PRO A 530 3.89 -19.31 0.21
N VAL A 531 4.59 -20.32 -0.30
CA VAL A 531 5.71 -20.98 0.40
C VAL A 531 7.10 -20.58 -0.17
N ASP A 532 7.15 -19.58 -1.03
CA ASP A 532 8.42 -19.05 -1.55
C ASP A 532 9.16 -18.23 -0.49
N ILE A 533 10.48 -18.20 -0.58
CA ILE A 533 11.37 -17.64 0.44
C ILE A 533 11.74 -16.20 0.10
N TYR A 534 11.56 -15.29 1.04
CA TYR A 534 12.07 -13.93 0.95
C TYR A 534 13.52 -13.85 1.41
N MET A 535 14.38 -13.27 0.58
CA MET A 535 15.80 -13.07 0.87
C MET A 535 16.21 -11.60 0.66
N PRO A 536 17.07 -11.05 1.52
CA PRO A 536 17.61 -9.70 1.32
C PRO A 536 18.74 -9.68 0.29
N ALA A 537 18.96 -8.52 -0.30
CA ALA A 537 20.21 -8.24 -0.98
C ALA A 537 21.40 -8.41 0.00
N GLY A 538 22.48 -8.97 -0.48
CA GLY A 538 23.63 -9.32 0.34
C GLY A 538 24.90 -9.45 -0.48
N ARG A 539 25.84 -10.25 -0.02
CA ARG A 539 27.14 -10.41 -0.71
C ARG A 539 26.96 -10.95 -2.14
N TYR A 540 26.03 -11.87 -2.36
CA TYR A 540 25.84 -12.59 -3.63
C TYR A 540 24.57 -12.19 -4.39
N ILE A 541 23.62 -11.51 -3.74
CA ILE A 541 22.40 -11.01 -4.34
C ILE A 541 22.47 -9.48 -4.38
N LYS A 542 22.55 -8.89 -5.57
CA LYS A 542 22.56 -7.44 -5.73
C LYS A 542 21.15 -6.86 -5.64
N PRO A 543 21.02 -5.58 -5.23
CA PRO A 543 19.75 -4.89 -5.33
C PRO A 543 19.31 -4.74 -6.78
N GLY A 544 18.04 -5.07 -7.06
CA GLY A 544 17.44 -4.76 -8.36
C GLY A 544 17.28 -3.25 -8.55
N VAL A 545 17.46 -2.78 -9.79
CA VAL A 545 17.26 -1.38 -10.17
C VAL A 545 16.37 -1.30 -11.41
N VAL A 546 15.44 -0.35 -11.43
CA VAL A 546 14.63 -0.08 -12.61
C VAL A 546 14.64 1.41 -12.95
N ASP A 547 14.77 1.73 -14.22
CA ASP A 547 14.47 3.02 -14.82
C ASP A 547 13.20 2.91 -15.65
N GLN A 548 12.22 3.76 -15.37
CA GLN A 548 10.98 3.83 -16.13
C GLN A 548 10.74 5.23 -16.67
N ILE A 549 10.44 5.33 -17.96
CA ILE A 549 9.98 6.55 -18.64
C ILE A 549 8.57 6.28 -19.14
N GLY A 550 7.69 7.27 -19.02
CA GLY A 550 6.33 7.25 -19.55
C GLY A 550 5.96 8.54 -20.24
N LEU A 551 5.15 8.45 -21.28
CA LEU A 551 4.53 9.58 -21.98
C LEU A 551 3.07 9.22 -22.25
N GLY A 552 2.15 10.16 -22.03
CA GLY A 552 0.72 9.94 -22.24
C GLY A 552 -0.01 11.15 -22.75
N TYR A 553 -1.07 10.91 -23.52
CA TYR A 553 -2.07 11.89 -23.91
C TYR A 553 -3.38 11.57 -23.22
N PHE A 554 -3.98 12.57 -22.59
CA PHE A 554 -5.19 12.46 -21.78
C PHE A 554 -6.25 13.40 -22.32
N ARG A 555 -7.48 12.92 -22.47
CA ARG A 555 -8.59 13.72 -22.97
C ARG A 555 -9.91 13.28 -22.38
N ASN A 556 -10.71 14.27 -21.99
CA ASN A 556 -12.09 14.10 -21.56
C ASN A 556 -13.06 14.54 -22.68
N PHE A 557 -14.24 13.92 -22.72
CA PHE A 557 -15.29 14.17 -23.69
C PHE A 557 -16.63 14.34 -22.97
N ALA A 558 -17.62 14.94 -23.66
CA ALA A 558 -18.98 15.13 -23.20
C ALA A 558 -19.06 15.70 -21.77
N ASP A 559 -18.49 16.90 -21.58
CA ASP A 559 -18.41 17.61 -20.30
C ASP A 559 -17.84 16.75 -19.14
N ASN A 560 -16.75 16.07 -19.42
CA ASN A 560 -16.03 15.16 -18.52
C ASN A 560 -16.78 13.87 -18.16
N THR A 561 -17.83 13.49 -18.92
CA THR A 561 -18.54 12.23 -18.72
C THR A 561 -17.67 11.01 -19.10
N TYR A 562 -16.82 11.16 -20.12
CA TYR A 562 -15.91 10.11 -20.57
C TYR A 562 -14.47 10.55 -20.44
N GLU A 563 -13.65 9.74 -19.83
CA GLU A 563 -12.21 9.89 -19.73
C GLU A 563 -11.50 8.95 -20.69
N SER A 564 -10.46 9.43 -21.36
CA SER A 564 -9.59 8.60 -22.18
C SER A 564 -8.13 8.93 -21.94
N SER A 565 -7.28 7.92 -22.06
CA SER A 565 -5.84 8.08 -22.05
C SER A 565 -5.16 7.08 -22.98
N VAL A 566 -4.04 7.53 -23.56
CA VAL A 566 -3.11 6.67 -24.28
C VAL A 566 -1.74 6.87 -23.65
N GLU A 567 -1.18 5.82 -23.10
CA GLU A 567 0.11 5.85 -22.43
C GLU A 567 1.10 4.89 -23.09
N VAL A 568 2.33 5.38 -23.31
CA VAL A 568 3.47 4.58 -23.75
C VAL A 568 4.54 4.64 -22.67
N TYR A 569 5.13 3.50 -22.37
CA TYR A 569 6.19 3.42 -21.36
C TYR A 569 7.35 2.55 -21.82
N TYR A 570 8.52 2.80 -21.25
CA TYR A 570 9.71 1.97 -21.37
C TYR A 570 10.29 1.71 -19.99
N LYS A 571 10.58 0.44 -19.68
CA LYS A 571 11.22 0.00 -18.44
C LYS A 571 12.53 -0.70 -18.76
N LYS A 572 13.58 -0.35 -18.03
CA LYS A 572 14.88 -1.04 -18.06
C LYS A 572 15.20 -1.56 -16.67
N PHE A 573 15.19 -2.87 -16.54
CA PHE A 573 15.58 -3.56 -15.32
C PHE A 573 17.07 -3.92 -15.35
N GLN A 574 17.69 -3.93 -14.17
CA GLN A 574 19.09 -4.30 -13.97
C GLN A 574 19.20 -5.11 -12.68
N ASP A 575 20.11 -6.08 -12.66
CA ASP A 575 20.40 -6.95 -11.51
C ASP A 575 19.13 -7.64 -10.96
N LEU A 576 18.39 -8.33 -11.84
CA LEU A 576 17.22 -9.15 -11.49
C LEU A 576 17.63 -10.56 -11.14
#